data_2ae9688600aeae3c7a8670035218bba8
#
_entry.id   2ae9688600aeae3c7a8670035218bba8
#
_cell.length_a   1.000
_cell.length_b   1.000
_cell.length_c   1.000
_cell.angle_alpha   90.00
_cell.angle_beta   90.00
_cell.angle_gamma   90.00
#
_symmetry.space_group_name_H-M   'P 1'
#
loop_
_entity.id
_entity.type
_entity.pdbx_description
1 polymer ?
#
loop_
_entity_poly.entity_id
_entity_poly.type
_entity_poly.pdbx_seq_one_letter_code
_entity_poly.pdbx_strand_id
1 'polypeptide(L)'
;TATLEPVHAKLREDLRGPLRRETTRLDPTVFFESLSIKLGEVGGVGTQLDLIAVPGASDQVMTRKQLLDEVDGIVLVLDCSAERIEDNCESIAELRASLEAYGRTLDTFPVVLQYNKRDIADPFAIEDLHRRIGLEQCAVFESIATTGHGILPTLTTISKHVVRARRGASQEI
;
A
#
# COMPACT_ATOMS: atom_id res chain seq x y z
N THR A 1 1.01 8.50 11.43
CA THR A 1 0.67 8.32 10.00
C THR A 1 1.97 8.04 9.26
N ALA A 2 2.06 6.89 8.58
CA ALA A 2 3.19 6.64 7.71
C ALA A 2 3.06 7.59 6.50
N THR A 3 4.00 8.50 6.33
CA THR A 3 4.08 9.41 5.19
C THR A 3 4.96 8.80 4.11
N LEU A 4 4.91 9.31 2.88
CA LEU A 4 5.84 8.91 1.81
C LEU A 4 7.25 9.53 1.96
N GLU A 5 7.49 10.40 2.95
CA GLU A 5 8.78 11.01 3.19
C GLU A 5 9.92 9.99 3.37
N PRO A 6 9.79 8.92 4.20
CA PRO A 6 10.83 7.91 4.31
C PRO A 6 11.08 7.15 3.00
N VAL A 7 10.03 6.93 2.21
CA VAL A 7 10.16 6.34 0.87
C VAL A 7 10.97 7.26 -0.04
N HIS A 8 10.56 8.53 -0.11
CA HIS A 8 11.23 9.53 -0.93
C HIS A 8 12.71 9.70 -0.56
N ALA A 9 13.04 9.72 0.73
CA ALA A 9 14.43 9.84 1.21
C ALA A 9 15.33 8.65 0.83
N LYS A 10 14.75 7.45 0.72
CA LYS A 10 15.50 6.20 0.40
C LYS A 10 15.69 5.99 -1.09
N LEU A 11 14.91 6.63 -1.95
CA LEU A 11 15.01 6.48 -3.39
C LEU A 11 16.12 7.35 -3.96
N ARG A 12 16.78 6.86 -5.02
CA ARG A 12 17.74 7.63 -5.79
C ARG A 12 17.07 8.84 -6.44
N GLU A 13 17.79 9.96 -6.52
CA GLU A 13 17.27 11.22 -7.05
C GLU A 13 16.80 11.15 -8.50
N ASP A 14 17.51 10.37 -9.32
CA ASP A 14 17.19 10.17 -10.74
C ASP A 14 15.91 9.34 -10.97
N LEU A 15 15.48 8.58 -9.98
CA LEU A 15 14.30 7.70 -10.04
C LEU A 15 13.05 8.32 -9.43
N ARG A 16 13.19 9.26 -8.49
CA ARG A 16 12.07 9.83 -7.75
C ARG A 16 11.58 11.15 -8.34
N GLY A 17 10.27 11.32 -8.41
CA GLY A 17 9.63 12.60 -8.62
C GLY A 17 9.49 13.40 -7.31
N PRO A 18 8.88 14.59 -7.36
CA PRO A 18 8.58 15.36 -6.17
C PRO A 18 7.53 14.66 -5.30
N LEU A 19 7.71 14.72 -3.99
CA LEU A 19 6.66 14.36 -3.05
C LEU A 19 5.61 15.47 -3.05
N ARG A 20 4.36 15.12 -3.31
CA ARG A 20 3.23 16.06 -3.39
C ARG A 20 2.20 15.75 -2.32
N ARG A 21 1.53 16.77 -1.84
CA ARG A 21 0.33 16.65 -1.03
C ARG A 21 -0.84 17.17 -1.85
N GLU A 22 -1.82 16.33 -2.07
CA GLU A 22 -2.95 16.59 -2.96
C GLU A 22 -4.27 16.47 -2.22
N THR A 23 -5.31 17.11 -2.75
CA THR A 23 -6.68 16.99 -2.24
C THR A 23 -7.51 16.15 -3.19
N THR A 24 -8.56 15.49 -2.69
CA THR A 24 -9.48 14.79 -3.57
C THR A 24 -10.38 15.78 -4.33
N ARG A 25 -10.87 15.34 -5.49
CA ARG A 25 -11.78 16.17 -6.32
C ARG A 25 -13.13 16.43 -5.64
N LEU A 26 -13.58 15.52 -4.79
CA LEU A 26 -14.90 15.60 -4.15
C LEU A 26 -14.86 16.28 -2.79
N ASP A 27 -13.72 16.22 -2.09
CA ASP A 27 -13.55 16.88 -0.80
C ASP A 27 -12.16 17.52 -0.71
N PRO A 28 -12.07 18.86 -0.79
CA PRO A 28 -10.80 19.57 -0.73
C PRO A 28 -10.18 19.60 0.68
N THR A 29 -10.86 19.08 1.70
CA THR A 29 -10.32 18.94 3.05
C THR A 29 -9.56 17.63 3.25
N VAL A 30 -9.72 16.70 2.32
CA VAL A 30 -9.09 15.38 2.35
C VAL A 30 -7.77 15.41 1.58
N PHE A 31 -6.69 15.14 2.30
CA PHE A 31 -5.33 15.14 1.75
C PHE A 31 -4.81 13.72 1.61
N PHE A 32 -4.12 13.49 0.51
CA PHE A 32 -3.27 12.31 0.33
C PHE A 32 -1.88 12.73 -0.16
N GLU A 33 -0.89 11.90 0.10
CA GLU A 33 0.45 12.13 -0.43
C GLU A 33 0.66 11.29 -1.69
N SER A 34 1.32 11.84 -2.69
CA SER A 34 1.69 11.14 -3.91
C SER A 34 3.17 11.27 -4.23
N LEU A 35 3.74 10.23 -4.81
CA LEU A 35 5.14 10.16 -5.21
C LEU A 35 5.27 9.29 -6.46
N SER A 36 5.78 9.88 -7.53
CA SER A 36 6.09 9.14 -8.77
C SER A 36 7.49 8.55 -8.71
N ILE A 37 7.64 7.31 -9.16
CA ILE A 37 8.90 6.57 -9.22
C ILE A 37 9.10 6.04 -10.64
N LYS A 38 10.21 6.37 -11.27
CA LYS A 38 10.59 5.83 -12.58
C LYS A 38 11.18 4.43 -12.39
N LEU A 39 10.58 3.44 -13.00
CA LEU A 39 11.08 2.05 -12.98
C LEU A 39 12.00 1.74 -14.17
N GLY A 40 12.17 2.68 -15.09
CA GLY A 40 12.89 2.47 -16.35
C GLY A 40 12.05 1.70 -17.37
N GLU A 41 12.69 0.96 -18.27
CA GLU A 41 12.00 0.14 -19.25
C GLU A 41 11.66 -1.24 -18.69
N VAL A 42 10.40 -1.61 -18.76
CA VAL A 42 9.88 -2.92 -18.38
C VAL A 42 9.29 -3.58 -19.62
N GLY A 43 10.04 -4.53 -20.21
CA GLY A 43 9.64 -5.16 -21.48
C GLY A 43 9.62 -4.23 -22.69
N GLY A 44 10.55 -3.27 -22.74
CA GLY A 44 10.66 -2.28 -23.81
C GLY A 44 9.70 -1.07 -23.68
N VAL A 45 8.95 -0.99 -22.58
CA VAL A 45 8.03 0.13 -22.30
C VAL A 45 8.53 0.93 -21.10
N GLY A 46 8.69 2.23 -21.27
CA GLY A 46 9.00 3.16 -20.18
C GLY A 46 7.91 3.08 -19.12
N THR A 47 8.29 2.72 -17.89
CA THR A 47 7.34 2.42 -16.81
C THR A 47 7.55 3.37 -15.63
N GLN A 48 6.46 3.88 -15.11
CA GLN A 48 6.40 4.69 -13.90
C GLN A 48 5.45 4.05 -12.90
N LEU A 49 5.77 4.14 -11.64
CA LEU A 49 4.92 3.76 -10.52
C LEU A 49 4.50 5.02 -9.76
N ASP A 50 3.21 5.22 -9.60
CA ASP A 50 2.67 6.30 -8.78
C ASP A 50 2.21 5.73 -7.44
N LEU A 51 2.88 6.14 -6.36
CA LEU A 51 2.52 5.79 -5.00
C LEU A 51 1.55 6.83 -4.45
N ILE A 52 0.48 6.35 -3.81
CA ILE A 52 -0.49 7.19 -3.13
C ILE A 52 -0.62 6.70 -1.70
N ALA A 53 -0.33 7.57 -0.72
CA ALA A 53 -0.53 7.27 0.69
C ALA A 53 -1.79 7.98 1.19
N VAL A 54 -2.75 7.19 1.62
CA VAL A 54 -4.03 7.67 2.16
C VAL A 54 -4.00 7.52 3.68
N PRO A 55 -4.41 8.57 4.44
CA PRO A 55 -4.56 8.45 5.89
C PRO A 55 -5.52 7.33 6.29
N GLY A 56 -5.18 6.60 7.36
CA GLY A 56 -5.99 5.50 7.89
C GLY A 56 -7.17 5.93 8.77
N ALA A 57 -7.42 7.22 8.92
CA ALA A 57 -8.51 7.73 9.76
C ALA A 57 -9.88 7.30 9.22
N SER A 58 -10.83 7.06 10.12
CA SER A 58 -12.17 6.56 9.78
C SER A 58 -12.99 7.52 8.92
N ASP A 59 -12.73 8.83 9.01
CA ASP A 59 -13.37 9.86 8.20
C ASP A 59 -12.91 9.85 6.72
N GLN A 60 -11.89 9.08 6.39
CA GLN A 60 -11.29 9.00 5.05
C GLN A 60 -11.79 7.79 4.21
N VAL A 61 -12.84 7.09 4.65
CA VAL A 61 -13.36 5.89 3.96
C VAL A 61 -13.76 6.16 2.51
N MET A 62 -14.45 7.28 2.26
CA MET A 62 -14.90 7.63 0.90
C MET A 62 -13.73 7.93 -0.03
N THR A 63 -12.70 8.60 0.46
CA THR A 63 -11.47 8.86 -0.31
C THR A 63 -10.77 7.57 -0.67
N ARG A 64 -10.62 6.65 0.30
CA ARG A 64 -10.04 5.34 0.04
C ARG A 64 -10.82 4.58 -1.04
N LYS A 65 -12.15 4.58 -0.97
CA LYS A 65 -13.00 3.94 -1.99
C LYS A 65 -12.78 4.49 -3.39
N GLN A 66 -12.73 5.80 -3.55
CA GLN A 66 -12.52 6.43 -4.87
C GLN A 66 -11.16 6.06 -5.49
N LEU A 67 -10.10 6.04 -4.67
CA LEU A 67 -8.77 5.66 -5.13
C LEU A 67 -8.68 4.18 -5.50
N LEU A 68 -9.44 3.31 -4.83
CA LEU A 68 -9.44 1.86 -5.10
C LEU A 68 -9.96 1.48 -6.49
N ASP A 69 -10.73 2.33 -7.14
CA ASP A 69 -11.18 2.09 -8.52
C ASP A 69 -10.03 2.16 -9.53
N GLU A 70 -9.06 3.04 -9.29
CA GLU A 70 -7.97 3.34 -10.22
C GLU A 70 -6.64 2.64 -9.92
N VAL A 71 -6.45 2.07 -8.70
CA VAL A 71 -5.16 1.49 -8.32
C VAL A 71 -4.93 0.09 -8.90
N ASP A 72 -3.67 -0.24 -9.13
CA ASP A 72 -3.21 -1.52 -9.64
C ASP A 72 -2.68 -2.46 -8.57
N GLY A 73 -2.46 -1.97 -7.36
CA GLY A 73 -1.97 -2.75 -6.24
C GLY A 73 -2.04 -1.98 -4.92
N ILE A 74 -1.94 -2.70 -3.82
CA ILE A 74 -2.13 -2.16 -2.48
C ILE A 74 -0.98 -2.61 -1.57
N VAL A 75 -0.44 -1.68 -0.81
CA VAL A 75 0.38 -1.97 0.37
C VAL A 75 -0.47 -1.69 1.60
N LEU A 76 -0.81 -2.73 2.35
CA LEU A 76 -1.49 -2.62 3.64
C LEU A 76 -0.46 -2.40 4.74
N VAL A 77 -0.45 -1.20 5.30
CA VAL A 77 0.44 -0.85 6.41
C VAL A 77 -0.30 -1.06 7.72
N LEU A 78 0.10 -2.09 8.46
CA LEU A 78 -0.53 -2.53 9.71
C LEU A 78 0.31 -2.06 10.90
N ASP A 79 -0.36 -1.50 11.91
CA ASP A 79 0.26 -1.06 13.15
C ASP A 79 0.43 -2.26 14.10
N CYS A 80 1.66 -2.56 14.52
CA CYS A 80 1.96 -3.70 15.40
C CYS A 80 1.72 -3.46 16.89
N SER A 81 1.17 -2.33 17.29
CA SER A 81 0.76 -2.11 18.69
C SER A 81 -0.39 -3.05 19.06
N ALA A 82 -0.31 -3.65 20.25
CA ALA A 82 -1.29 -4.66 20.70
C ALA A 82 -2.73 -4.13 20.70
N GLU A 83 -2.92 -2.87 21.06
CA GLU A 83 -4.21 -2.17 21.06
C GLU A 83 -4.77 -1.90 19.66
N ARG A 84 -3.99 -2.12 18.58
CA ARG A 84 -4.39 -1.87 17.19
C ARG A 84 -4.80 -3.11 16.42
N ILE A 85 -4.81 -4.27 17.05
CA ILE A 85 -5.18 -5.53 16.37
C ILE A 85 -6.59 -5.44 15.80
N GLU A 86 -7.55 -4.98 16.58
CA GLU A 86 -8.95 -4.87 16.12
C GLU A 86 -9.10 -3.81 15.03
N ASP A 87 -8.48 -2.64 15.19
CA ASP A 87 -8.50 -1.57 14.17
C ASP A 87 -7.91 -2.07 12.84
N ASN A 88 -6.85 -2.87 12.88
CA ASN A 88 -6.27 -3.49 11.69
C ASN A 88 -7.25 -4.46 11.02
N CYS A 89 -7.94 -5.30 11.81
CA CYS A 89 -8.95 -6.23 11.29
C CYS A 89 -10.12 -5.49 10.63
N GLU A 90 -10.62 -4.44 11.28
CA GLU A 90 -11.71 -3.59 10.76
C GLU A 90 -11.31 -2.92 9.45
N SER A 91 -10.11 -2.33 9.39
CA SER A 91 -9.58 -1.69 8.17
C SER A 91 -9.48 -2.66 6.99
N ILE A 92 -9.12 -3.91 7.24
CA ILE A 92 -9.04 -4.94 6.20
C ILE A 92 -10.44 -5.39 5.76
N ALA A 93 -11.38 -5.51 6.68
CA ALA A 93 -12.76 -5.83 6.35
C ALA A 93 -13.41 -4.73 5.49
N GLU A 94 -13.18 -3.45 5.83
CA GLU A 94 -13.61 -2.31 5.02
C GLU A 94 -12.98 -2.32 3.62
N LEU A 95 -11.69 -2.66 3.52
CA LEU A 95 -11.00 -2.75 2.25
C LEU A 95 -11.59 -3.86 1.38
N ARG A 96 -11.85 -5.06 1.94
CA ARG A 96 -12.52 -6.16 1.23
C ARG A 96 -13.86 -5.71 0.66
N ALA A 97 -14.73 -5.17 1.48
CA ALA A 97 -16.04 -4.67 1.07
C ALA A 97 -15.94 -3.57 0.00
N SER A 98 -14.92 -2.72 0.09
CA SER A 98 -14.70 -1.66 -0.89
C SER A 98 -14.24 -2.19 -2.24
N LEU A 99 -13.35 -3.19 -2.27
CA LEU A 99 -12.90 -3.83 -3.51
C LEU A 99 -14.02 -4.64 -4.16
N GLU A 100 -14.81 -5.37 -3.38
CA GLU A 100 -15.97 -6.12 -3.86
C GLU A 100 -16.99 -5.23 -4.57
N ALA A 101 -17.17 -4.00 -4.10
CA ALA A 101 -18.05 -3.02 -4.75
C ALA A 101 -17.58 -2.64 -6.18
N TYR A 102 -16.28 -2.84 -6.49
CA TYR A 102 -15.69 -2.66 -7.82
C TYR A 102 -15.45 -3.99 -8.56
N GLY A 103 -16.03 -5.09 -8.07
CA GLY A 103 -15.86 -6.41 -8.68
C GLY A 103 -14.45 -7.00 -8.54
N ARG A 104 -13.69 -6.54 -7.54
CA ARG A 104 -12.32 -6.99 -7.24
C ARG A 104 -12.27 -7.74 -5.92
N THR A 105 -11.31 -8.63 -5.74
CA THR A 105 -11.10 -9.34 -4.47
C THR A 105 -9.63 -9.23 -4.05
N LEU A 106 -9.37 -9.25 -2.74
CA LEU A 106 -8.00 -9.24 -2.21
C LEU A 106 -7.20 -10.49 -2.63
N ASP A 107 -7.86 -11.59 -2.95
CA ASP A 107 -7.20 -12.85 -3.33
C ASP A 107 -6.59 -12.79 -4.73
N THR A 108 -7.16 -11.98 -5.61
CA THR A 108 -6.70 -11.83 -7.01
C THR A 108 -6.00 -10.52 -7.28
N PHE A 109 -6.09 -9.59 -6.34
CA PHE A 109 -5.49 -8.27 -6.48
C PHE A 109 -4.04 -8.25 -5.96
N PRO A 110 -3.11 -7.50 -6.58
CA PRO A 110 -1.76 -7.34 -6.06
C PRO A 110 -1.75 -6.68 -4.68
N VAL A 111 -1.49 -7.45 -3.63
CA VAL A 111 -1.45 -6.98 -2.24
C VAL A 111 -0.14 -7.41 -1.58
N VAL A 112 0.42 -6.52 -0.77
CA VAL A 112 1.56 -6.78 0.12
C VAL A 112 1.23 -6.25 1.51
N LEU A 113 1.56 -7.02 2.52
CA LEU A 113 1.40 -6.65 3.93
C LEU A 113 2.70 -6.07 4.48
N GLN A 114 2.59 -4.90 5.12
CA GLN A 114 3.71 -4.25 5.79
C GLN A 114 3.38 -4.06 7.27
N TYR A 115 3.96 -4.90 8.14
CA TYR A 115 3.84 -4.80 9.57
C TYR A 115 4.79 -3.74 10.10
N ASN A 116 4.24 -2.59 10.46
CA ASN A 116 5.00 -1.41 10.86
C ASN A 116 5.09 -1.27 12.39
N LYS A 117 6.00 -0.42 12.85
CA LYS A 117 6.32 -0.19 14.27
C LYS A 117 6.92 -1.41 14.97
N ARG A 118 7.75 -2.18 14.26
CA ARG A 118 8.44 -3.36 14.85
C ARG A 118 9.50 -3.00 15.88
N ASP A 119 9.75 -1.73 16.10
CA ASP A 119 10.66 -1.15 17.09
C ASP A 119 10.01 -0.86 18.46
N ILE A 120 8.70 -1.03 18.60
CA ILE A 120 8.02 -0.86 19.90
C ILE A 120 8.39 -1.99 20.88
N ALA A 121 8.21 -1.73 22.19
CA ALA A 121 8.65 -2.64 23.22
C ALA A 121 7.95 -4.01 23.22
N ASP A 122 6.68 -4.06 22.80
CA ASP A 122 5.87 -5.29 22.81
C ASP A 122 4.95 -5.34 21.56
N PRO A 123 5.50 -5.58 20.36
CA PRO A 123 4.69 -5.75 19.16
C PRO A 123 3.96 -7.10 19.22
N PHE A 124 2.71 -7.14 18.79
CA PHE A 124 1.97 -8.41 18.70
C PHE A 124 2.63 -9.41 17.74
N ALA A 125 2.33 -10.70 17.93
CA ALA A 125 2.78 -11.75 17.01
C ALA A 125 2.08 -11.60 15.65
N ILE A 126 2.88 -11.46 14.57
CA ILE A 126 2.37 -11.27 13.21
C ILE A 126 1.46 -12.43 12.80
N GLU A 127 1.81 -13.65 13.20
CA GLU A 127 1.09 -14.88 12.87
C GLU A 127 -0.36 -14.87 13.36
N ASP A 128 -0.61 -14.25 14.51
CA ASP A 128 -1.95 -14.16 15.10
C ASP A 128 -2.85 -13.23 14.29
N LEU A 129 -2.37 -12.05 13.92
CA LEU A 129 -3.11 -11.15 13.04
C LEU A 129 -3.24 -11.75 11.64
N HIS A 130 -2.17 -12.30 11.10
CA HIS A 130 -2.13 -12.88 9.75
C HIS A 130 -3.19 -13.96 9.56
N ARG A 131 -3.34 -14.86 10.55
CA ARG A 131 -4.39 -15.89 10.57
C ARG A 131 -5.80 -15.30 10.64
N ARG A 132 -6.00 -14.24 11.44
CA ARG A 132 -7.29 -13.58 11.60
C ARG A 132 -7.77 -12.88 10.33
N ILE A 133 -6.87 -12.27 9.56
CA ILE A 133 -7.21 -11.54 8.35
C ILE A 133 -7.32 -12.42 7.11
N GLY A 134 -6.83 -13.67 7.16
CA GLY A 134 -6.97 -14.62 6.06
C GLY A 134 -6.27 -14.20 4.76
N LEU A 135 -5.10 -13.57 4.86
CA LEU A 135 -4.27 -13.12 3.71
C LEU A 135 -2.93 -13.88 3.66
N GLU A 136 -2.96 -15.16 3.98
CA GLU A 136 -1.78 -16.03 4.12
C GLU A 136 -0.92 -16.13 2.85
N GLN A 137 -1.52 -15.92 1.68
CA GLN A 137 -0.84 -15.92 0.39
C GLN A 137 -0.08 -14.61 0.10
N CYS A 138 -0.33 -13.54 0.86
CA CYS A 138 0.30 -12.24 0.62
C CYS A 138 1.75 -12.23 1.09
N ALA A 139 2.61 -11.54 0.36
CA ALA A 139 3.97 -11.26 0.81
C ALA A 139 3.95 -10.34 2.03
N VAL A 140 4.77 -10.65 3.03
CA VAL A 140 4.84 -9.99 4.33
C VAL A 140 6.20 -9.32 4.50
N PHE A 141 6.20 -8.09 4.98
CA PHE A 141 7.40 -7.35 5.36
C PHE A 141 7.23 -6.70 6.73
N GLU A 142 8.26 -6.84 7.56
CA GLU A 142 8.38 -6.06 8.78
C GLU A 142 9.00 -4.70 8.47
N SER A 143 8.55 -3.65 9.14
CA SER A 143 9.04 -2.31 8.89
C SER A 143 9.11 -1.42 10.12
N ILE A 144 9.97 -0.42 10.01
CA ILE A 144 10.09 0.71 10.93
C ILE A 144 10.09 1.97 10.06
N ALA A 145 8.93 2.57 9.88
CA ALA A 145 8.75 3.67 8.93
C ALA A 145 9.66 4.87 9.24
N THR A 146 9.92 5.16 10.52
CA THR A 146 10.77 6.27 10.98
C THR A 146 12.23 6.14 10.55
N THR A 147 12.74 4.91 10.42
CA THR A 147 14.12 4.62 9.95
C THR A 147 14.17 4.24 8.47
N GLY A 148 13.00 3.99 7.87
CA GLY A 148 12.89 3.47 6.50
C GLY A 148 13.26 1.99 6.35
N HIS A 149 13.37 1.24 7.48
CA HIS A 149 13.56 -0.21 7.43
C HIS A 149 12.36 -0.90 6.80
N GLY A 150 12.58 -1.92 5.97
CA GLY A 150 11.51 -2.70 5.31
C GLY A 150 10.82 -2.01 4.13
N ILE A 151 10.99 -0.70 3.92
CA ILE A 151 10.27 0.07 2.89
C ILE A 151 10.63 -0.37 1.47
N LEU A 152 11.93 -0.39 1.14
CA LEU A 152 12.36 -0.73 -0.23
C LEU A 152 12.02 -2.17 -0.65
N PRO A 153 12.18 -3.20 0.19
CA PRO A 153 11.71 -4.56 -0.13
C PRO A 153 10.20 -4.62 -0.39
N THR A 154 9.39 -3.94 0.42
CA THR A 154 7.93 -3.84 0.22
C THR A 154 7.61 -3.26 -1.15
N LEU A 155 8.18 -2.08 -1.49
CA LEU A 155 7.94 -1.42 -2.77
C LEU A 155 8.42 -2.26 -3.95
N THR A 156 9.59 -2.89 -3.85
CA THR A 156 10.11 -3.76 -4.91
C THR A 156 9.15 -4.92 -5.18
N THR A 157 8.58 -5.49 -4.14
CA THR A 157 7.69 -6.66 -4.29
C THR A 157 6.35 -6.25 -4.86
N ILE A 158 5.70 -5.21 -4.34
CA ILE A 158 4.42 -4.75 -4.90
C ILE A 158 4.58 -4.29 -6.36
N SER A 159 5.67 -3.59 -6.70
CA SER A 159 5.94 -3.19 -8.09
C SER A 159 6.03 -4.39 -9.03
N LYS A 160 6.70 -5.48 -8.61
CA LYS A 160 6.78 -6.71 -9.39
C LYS A 160 5.41 -7.38 -9.57
N HIS A 161 4.59 -7.40 -8.51
CA HIS A 161 3.24 -7.98 -8.56
C HIS A 161 2.35 -7.20 -9.53
N VAL A 162 2.33 -5.87 -9.43
CA VAL A 162 1.56 -4.98 -10.32
C VAL A 162 1.99 -5.16 -11.78
N VAL A 163 3.28 -5.10 -12.06
CA VAL A 163 3.81 -5.29 -13.42
C VAL A 163 3.42 -6.66 -14.00
N ARG A 164 3.47 -7.73 -13.19
CA ARG A 164 3.05 -9.06 -13.63
C ARG A 164 1.56 -9.12 -13.94
N ALA A 165 0.72 -8.57 -13.07
CA ALA A 165 -0.73 -8.54 -13.25
C ALA A 165 -1.12 -7.78 -14.52
N ARG A 166 -0.51 -6.61 -14.76
CA ARG A 166 -0.75 -5.81 -15.98
C ARG A 166 -0.32 -6.54 -17.26
N ARG A 167 0.80 -7.27 -17.24
CA ARG A 167 1.27 -8.06 -18.39
C ARG A 167 0.37 -9.26 -18.67
N GLY A 168 -0.11 -9.94 -17.63
CA GLY A 168 -1.08 -11.05 -17.79
C GLY A 168 -2.34 -10.56 -18.48
N ALA A 169 -2.92 -9.46 -18.02
CA ALA A 169 -4.11 -8.85 -18.63
C ALA A 169 -3.90 -8.39 -20.10
N SER A 170 -2.66 -8.05 -20.50
CA SER A 170 -2.34 -7.63 -21.86
C SER A 170 -2.14 -8.80 -22.84
N GLN A 171 -2.03 -10.04 -22.37
CA GLN A 171 -1.85 -11.25 -23.18
C GLN A 171 -3.17 -12.00 -23.45
N GLU A 172 -4.26 -11.60 -22.78
CA GLU A 172 -5.59 -12.21 -22.94
C GLU A 172 -6.49 -11.48 -23.95
N ILE A 173 -5.95 -10.47 -24.67
CA ILE A 173 -6.63 -9.73 -25.75
C ILE A 173 -5.99 -10.09 -27.07
#